data_9df68a7991b0b68a2401102516c429f1
#
_entry.id   9df68a7991b0b68a2401102516c429f1
#
_cell.length_a   1.000
_cell.length_b   1.000
_cell.length_c   1.000
_cell.angle_alpha   90.00
_cell.angle_beta   90.00
_cell.angle_gamma   90.00
#
_symmetry.space_group_name_H-M   'P 1'
#
loop_
_entity.id
_entity.type
_entity.pdbx_description
1 polymer ?
#
loop_
_entity_poly.entity_id
_entity_poly.type
_entity_poly.pdbx_seq_one_letter_code
_entity_poly.pdbx_strand_id
1 'polypeptide(L)'
;MADTLKPRDAKEVGEAVRWALGNEKSLELAGQGTKRAVGRPSQTDLTLDLSELSGVTLYEPAELVLSARAGTPLAEIEALLEENNQELAFEPIDYGPLLGGEASRGTLGGTIAGNLSGPRRIKSGAARDHFLGVTAVTGRGETIKSGGRVVKNVTGYDLCKLLAGSWGTLAAMTDITVKVLPRCETEATVLIAGLDDARACAAMAAAMGSSCDVSGAAHLPDHVASLFDGLPRVEASTVLRLEGFAPSVAHRRHALAALMKKFGQVELLDEQKSRALWRSIRNVKPFAMVGARERPLWRISVAPSRGHEIAAAITPAAQMFYDWAGGLVWVAMPLADEPDAAAIRRAVAALGGHATLVRAPAAVRAAVEVFAPEDAATRALGKRVKESFDPTGVLNPGRMWAGV
;
A
#
# COMPACT_ATOMS: atom_id res chain seq x y z
N MET A 1 6.01 -27.94 -8.55
CA MET A 1 5.79 -26.49 -8.83
C MET A 1 4.67 -26.42 -9.85
N ALA A 2 3.73 -25.49 -9.68
CA ALA A 2 2.72 -25.30 -10.72
C ALA A 2 3.41 -24.83 -12.02
N ASP A 3 2.93 -25.32 -13.17
CA ASP A 3 3.43 -24.89 -14.46
C ASP A 3 3.21 -23.39 -14.63
N THR A 4 4.14 -22.70 -15.30
CA THR A 4 4.13 -21.24 -15.40
C THR A 4 3.97 -20.82 -16.86
N LEU A 5 2.95 -20.02 -17.12
CA LEU A 5 2.72 -19.34 -18.39
C LEU A 5 3.31 -17.93 -18.32
N LYS A 6 4.12 -17.54 -19.30
CA LYS A 6 4.80 -16.23 -19.36
C LYS A 6 4.42 -15.47 -20.62
N PRO A 7 3.27 -14.80 -20.65
CA PRO A 7 2.85 -14.00 -21.79
C PRO A 7 3.73 -12.75 -21.93
N ARG A 8 3.95 -12.31 -23.17
CA ARG A 8 4.77 -11.14 -23.52
C ARG A 8 3.93 -9.94 -23.94
N ASP A 9 2.64 -10.16 -24.20
CA ASP A 9 1.70 -9.10 -24.58
C ASP A 9 0.28 -9.41 -24.13
N ALA A 10 -0.63 -8.45 -24.26
CA ALA A 10 -2.04 -8.59 -23.86
C ALA A 10 -2.78 -9.68 -24.65
N LYS A 11 -2.37 -9.98 -25.89
CA LYS A 11 -2.97 -11.03 -26.70
C LYS A 11 -2.63 -12.40 -26.14
N GLU A 12 -1.36 -12.64 -25.83
CA GLU A 12 -0.90 -13.89 -25.18
C GLU A 12 -1.55 -14.08 -23.79
N VAL A 13 -1.77 -13.00 -23.02
CA VAL A 13 -2.56 -13.07 -21.77
C VAL A 13 -3.98 -13.56 -22.05
N GLY A 14 -4.65 -12.99 -23.06
CA GLY A 14 -5.99 -13.42 -23.45
C GLY A 14 -6.03 -14.87 -23.92
N GLU A 15 -5.02 -15.32 -24.66
CA GLU A 15 -4.90 -16.71 -25.11
C GLU A 15 -4.70 -17.67 -23.92
N ALA A 16 -3.84 -17.29 -22.95
CA ALA A 16 -3.61 -18.08 -21.73
C ALA A 16 -4.89 -18.21 -20.89
N VAL A 17 -5.67 -17.13 -20.72
CA VAL A 17 -6.93 -17.17 -19.98
C VAL A 17 -7.95 -18.05 -20.72
N ARG A 18 -8.11 -17.90 -22.04
CA ARG A 18 -9.02 -18.74 -22.83
C ARG A 18 -8.62 -20.21 -22.81
N TRP A 19 -7.33 -20.50 -22.86
CA TRP A 19 -6.83 -21.85 -22.72
C TRP A 19 -7.18 -22.43 -21.33
N ALA A 20 -6.95 -21.67 -20.25
CA ALA A 20 -7.31 -22.08 -18.90
C ALA A 20 -8.82 -22.35 -18.76
N LEU A 21 -9.66 -21.47 -19.33
CA LEU A 21 -11.12 -21.68 -19.40
C LEU A 21 -11.49 -22.98 -20.10
N GLY A 22 -10.93 -23.25 -21.28
CA GLY A 22 -11.22 -24.45 -22.06
C GLY A 22 -10.74 -25.74 -21.41
N ASN A 23 -9.81 -25.68 -20.46
CA ASN A 23 -9.24 -26.82 -19.73
C ASN A 23 -9.68 -26.85 -18.25
N GLU A 24 -10.62 -26.02 -17.83
CA GLU A 24 -11.11 -25.92 -16.44
C GLU A 24 -9.96 -25.70 -15.43
N LYS A 25 -9.00 -24.84 -15.79
CA LYS A 25 -7.81 -24.55 -14.98
C LYS A 25 -7.90 -23.16 -14.34
N SER A 26 -7.39 -23.06 -13.13
CA SER A 26 -7.27 -21.80 -12.39
C SER A 26 -5.86 -21.20 -12.50
N LEU A 27 -5.78 -19.87 -12.49
CA LEU A 27 -4.57 -19.11 -12.69
C LEU A 27 -4.23 -18.25 -11.47
N GLU A 28 -3.01 -18.39 -10.94
CA GLU A 28 -2.43 -17.40 -10.04
C GLU A 28 -1.80 -16.28 -10.87
N LEU A 29 -2.26 -15.06 -10.72
CA LEU A 29 -1.64 -13.89 -11.34
C LEU A 29 -0.46 -13.41 -10.50
N ALA A 30 0.73 -13.39 -11.11
CA ALA A 30 1.95 -12.90 -10.49
C ALA A 30 2.70 -11.95 -11.44
N GLY A 31 3.33 -10.90 -10.87
CA GLY A 31 4.45 -10.21 -11.51
C GLY A 31 5.75 -10.81 -10.97
N GLN A 32 6.61 -10.00 -10.34
CA GLN A 32 7.83 -10.51 -9.69
C GLN A 32 7.59 -11.32 -8.39
N GLY A 33 6.34 -11.65 -8.05
CA GLY A 33 6.01 -12.53 -6.93
C GLY A 33 6.11 -11.92 -5.53
N THR A 34 6.49 -10.65 -5.37
CA THR A 34 6.74 -10.01 -4.07
C THR A 34 5.53 -9.96 -3.13
N LYS A 35 4.34 -10.26 -3.62
CA LYS A 35 3.07 -10.16 -2.86
C LYS A 35 2.27 -11.47 -2.84
N ARG A 36 2.89 -12.60 -3.24
CA ARG A 36 2.22 -13.92 -3.24
C ARG A 36 1.75 -14.36 -1.86
N ALA A 37 2.47 -13.94 -0.82
CA ALA A 37 2.13 -14.26 0.56
C ALA A 37 1.02 -13.38 1.15
N VAL A 38 0.46 -12.41 0.42
CA VAL A 38 -0.70 -11.61 0.86
C VAL A 38 -2.00 -12.25 0.36
N GLY A 39 -3.00 -12.27 1.21
CA GLY A 39 -4.29 -12.90 0.92
C GLY A 39 -4.36 -14.33 1.46
N ARG A 40 -5.48 -14.97 1.23
CA ARG A 40 -5.66 -16.38 1.57
C ARG A 40 -4.76 -17.24 0.68
N PRO A 41 -4.22 -18.37 1.19
CA PRO A 41 -3.54 -19.32 0.33
C PRO A 41 -4.53 -19.83 -0.73
N SER A 42 -4.25 -19.55 -1.99
CA SER A 42 -5.03 -20.09 -3.11
C SER A 42 -4.40 -21.37 -3.63
N GLN A 43 -5.23 -22.34 -4.00
CA GLN A 43 -4.79 -23.52 -4.74
C GLN A 43 -5.14 -23.27 -6.21
N THR A 44 -4.13 -22.95 -7.00
CA THR A 44 -4.26 -22.72 -8.45
C THR A 44 -3.49 -23.78 -9.22
N ASP A 45 -4.00 -24.11 -10.40
CA ASP A 45 -3.36 -25.13 -11.27
C ASP A 45 -2.07 -24.59 -11.87
N LEU A 46 -2.06 -23.31 -12.28
CA LEU A 46 -0.97 -22.68 -13.02
C LEU A 46 -0.67 -21.29 -12.48
N THR A 47 0.53 -20.81 -12.74
CA THR A 47 0.91 -19.40 -12.55
C THR A 47 0.90 -18.68 -13.88
N LEU A 48 0.16 -17.57 -14.00
CA LEU A 48 0.28 -16.60 -15.08
C LEU A 48 1.24 -15.50 -14.65
N ASP A 49 2.49 -15.63 -15.05
CA ASP A 49 3.58 -14.74 -14.70
C ASP A 49 3.66 -13.58 -15.69
N LEU A 50 3.25 -12.40 -15.23
CA LEU A 50 3.21 -11.16 -16.02
C LEU A 50 4.54 -10.39 -15.97
N SER A 51 5.62 -10.94 -15.45
CA SER A 51 6.90 -10.23 -15.30
C SER A 51 7.54 -9.87 -16.64
N GLU A 52 7.26 -10.62 -17.71
CA GLU A 52 7.74 -10.31 -19.06
C GLU A 52 6.93 -9.19 -19.74
N LEU A 53 5.75 -8.85 -19.23
CA LEU A 53 5.05 -7.63 -19.64
C LEU A 53 5.72 -6.42 -18.96
N SER A 54 6.90 -6.06 -19.39
CA SER A 54 7.71 -4.99 -18.80
C SER A 54 8.03 -3.90 -19.81
N GLY A 55 8.36 -2.72 -19.30
CA GLY A 55 8.78 -1.54 -20.03
C GLY A 55 7.76 -0.40 -20.00
N VAL A 56 8.29 0.83 -20.02
CA VAL A 56 7.51 2.07 -20.14
C VAL A 56 7.08 2.20 -21.60
N THR A 57 5.78 2.35 -21.84
CA THR A 57 5.21 2.46 -23.20
C THR A 57 4.93 3.90 -23.62
N LEU A 58 4.80 4.79 -22.65
CA LEU A 58 4.67 6.23 -22.86
C LEU A 58 5.17 6.98 -21.64
N TYR A 59 5.90 8.04 -21.84
CA TYR A 59 6.18 9.01 -20.78
C TYR A 59 6.15 10.42 -21.37
N GLU A 60 5.22 11.22 -20.87
CA GLU A 60 5.04 12.63 -21.26
C GLU A 60 5.27 13.50 -20.00
N PRO A 61 6.53 13.89 -19.73
CA PRO A 61 6.84 14.65 -18.50
C PRO A 61 6.06 15.96 -18.37
N ALA A 62 5.82 16.67 -19.48
CA ALA A 62 5.07 17.93 -19.46
C ALA A 62 3.59 17.73 -19.10
N GLU A 63 3.02 16.58 -19.44
CA GLU A 63 1.62 16.22 -19.14
C GLU A 63 1.48 15.49 -17.82
N LEU A 64 2.58 15.18 -17.12
CA LEU A 64 2.62 14.45 -15.87
C LEU A 64 1.95 13.06 -15.95
N VAL A 65 2.15 12.38 -17.07
CA VAL A 65 1.55 11.06 -17.38
C VAL A 65 2.61 10.06 -17.78
N LEU A 66 2.53 8.87 -17.17
CA LEU A 66 3.35 7.72 -17.52
C LEU A 66 2.46 6.51 -17.76
N SER A 67 2.71 5.79 -18.85
CA SER A 67 2.11 4.47 -19.13
C SER A 67 3.20 3.43 -19.19
N ALA A 68 2.97 2.31 -18.49
CA ALA A 68 3.90 1.18 -18.50
C ALA A 68 3.12 -0.15 -18.49
N ARG A 69 3.79 -1.20 -18.93
CA ARG A 69 3.26 -2.56 -18.80
C ARG A 69 3.22 -2.98 -17.33
N ALA A 70 2.26 -3.81 -16.98
CA ALA A 70 1.97 -4.14 -15.59
C ALA A 70 3.13 -4.83 -14.84
N GLY A 71 3.98 -5.58 -15.55
CA GLY A 71 5.16 -6.26 -15.01
C GLY A 71 6.37 -5.36 -14.82
N THR A 72 6.32 -4.09 -15.23
CA THR A 72 7.45 -3.15 -15.10
C THR A 72 7.83 -2.97 -13.63
N PRO A 73 9.11 -3.18 -13.26
CA PRO A 73 9.58 -2.92 -11.91
C PRO A 73 9.39 -1.44 -11.52
N LEU A 74 8.93 -1.20 -10.29
CA LEU A 74 8.80 0.17 -9.78
C LEU A 74 10.14 0.90 -9.74
N ALA A 75 11.24 0.21 -9.45
CA ALA A 75 12.57 0.80 -9.43
C ALA A 75 12.97 1.39 -10.79
N GLU A 76 12.58 0.76 -11.90
CA GLU A 76 12.80 1.27 -13.27
C GLU A 76 11.99 2.55 -13.50
N ILE A 77 10.73 2.55 -13.08
CA ILE A 77 9.85 3.74 -13.19
C ILE A 77 10.36 4.88 -12.31
N GLU A 78 10.72 4.59 -11.06
CA GLU A 78 11.24 5.59 -10.12
C GLU A 78 12.54 6.22 -10.63
N ALA A 79 13.46 5.43 -11.23
CA ALA A 79 14.69 5.93 -11.83
C ALA A 79 14.41 6.87 -13.02
N LEU A 80 13.53 6.48 -13.94
CA LEU A 80 13.11 7.31 -15.07
C LEU A 80 12.46 8.63 -14.63
N LEU A 81 11.61 8.57 -13.58
CA LEU A 81 10.97 9.76 -13.05
C LEU A 81 11.97 10.69 -12.34
N GLU A 82 12.97 10.12 -11.66
CA GLU A 82 14.02 10.90 -10.97
C GLU A 82 14.86 11.72 -11.96
N GLU A 83 15.17 11.17 -13.14
CA GLU A 83 15.87 11.89 -14.23
C GLU A 83 15.11 13.15 -14.69
N ASN A 84 13.78 13.17 -14.52
CA ASN A 84 12.90 14.27 -14.90
C ASN A 84 12.38 15.08 -13.70
N ASN A 85 12.97 14.91 -12.50
CA ASN A 85 12.52 15.54 -11.25
C ASN A 85 11.05 15.29 -10.96
N GLN A 86 10.56 14.09 -11.25
CA GLN A 86 9.18 13.65 -10.98
C GLN A 86 9.17 12.44 -10.06
N GLU A 87 8.00 12.07 -9.57
CA GLU A 87 7.83 10.96 -8.65
C GLU A 87 6.42 10.35 -8.70
N LEU A 88 6.29 9.10 -8.22
CA LEU A 88 5.02 8.49 -7.86
C LEU A 88 4.59 9.04 -6.48
N ALA A 89 3.78 10.10 -6.48
CA ALA A 89 3.48 10.85 -5.27
C ALA A 89 2.72 10.05 -4.18
N PHE A 90 2.07 8.93 -4.54
CA PHE A 90 1.45 8.03 -3.58
C PHE A 90 2.44 7.16 -2.79
N GLU A 91 3.75 7.27 -3.05
CA GLU A 91 4.86 6.60 -2.35
C GLU A 91 4.62 5.08 -2.20
N PRO A 92 4.73 4.29 -3.28
CA PRO A 92 4.46 2.85 -3.21
C PRO A 92 5.34 2.13 -2.18
N ILE A 93 4.71 1.31 -1.34
CA ILE A 93 5.42 0.51 -0.33
C ILE A 93 6.09 -0.68 -1.01
N ASP A 94 7.34 -0.95 -0.68
CA ASP A 94 8.03 -2.17 -1.11
C ASP A 94 7.71 -3.34 -0.16
N TYR A 95 6.85 -4.25 -0.62
CA TYR A 95 6.47 -5.44 0.14
C TYR A 95 7.49 -6.59 0.04
N GLY A 96 8.48 -6.50 -0.84
CA GLY A 96 9.51 -7.53 -0.97
C GLY A 96 10.16 -7.87 0.38
N PRO A 97 10.90 -6.94 1.00
CA PRO A 97 11.55 -7.16 2.29
C PRO A 97 10.55 -7.49 3.42
N LEU A 98 9.36 -6.88 3.40
CA LEU A 98 8.35 -7.09 4.44
C LEU A 98 7.82 -8.54 4.46
N LEU A 99 7.81 -9.19 3.31
CA LEU A 99 7.32 -10.57 3.12
C LEU A 99 8.46 -11.60 2.93
N GLY A 100 9.70 -11.20 3.20
CA GLY A 100 10.86 -12.08 3.16
C GLY A 100 11.52 -12.24 1.80
N GLY A 101 11.09 -11.48 0.79
CA GLY A 101 11.68 -11.40 -0.54
C GLY A 101 12.73 -10.29 -0.69
N GLU A 102 13.22 -10.13 -1.91
CA GLU A 102 14.18 -9.09 -2.29
C GLU A 102 13.52 -7.71 -2.37
N ALA A 103 14.31 -6.67 -2.05
CA ALA A 103 13.91 -5.29 -2.23
C ALA A 103 13.83 -4.91 -3.72
N SER A 104 13.03 -3.89 -4.03
CA SER A 104 12.94 -3.27 -5.35
C SER A 104 12.45 -4.19 -6.47
N ARG A 105 11.85 -5.33 -6.13
CA ARG A 105 11.25 -6.29 -7.07
C ARG A 105 9.75 -6.04 -7.29
N GLY A 106 9.16 -5.07 -6.62
CA GLY A 106 7.76 -4.70 -6.80
C GLY A 106 7.46 -4.21 -8.22
N THR A 107 6.31 -4.60 -8.80
CA THR A 107 5.87 -4.15 -10.14
C THR A 107 4.74 -3.14 -10.05
N LEU A 108 4.57 -2.31 -11.09
CA LEU A 108 3.47 -1.35 -11.17
C LEU A 108 2.11 -2.04 -11.04
N GLY A 109 1.87 -3.12 -11.79
CA GLY A 109 0.63 -3.89 -11.73
C GLY A 109 0.33 -4.45 -10.34
N GLY A 110 1.34 -5.03 -9.69
CA GLY A 110 1.18 -5.56 -8.33
C GLY A 110 0.93 -4.46 -7.29
N THR A 111 1.43 -3.25 -7.50
CA THR A 111 1.21 -2.09 -6.62
C THR A 111 -0.20 -1.54 -6.78
N ILE A 112 -0.66 -1.37 -8.01
CA ILE A 112 -2.03 -0.93 -8.30
C ILE A 112 -3.05 -2.00 -7.87
N ALA A 113 -2.81 -3.27 -8.17
CA ALA A 113 -3.69 -4.36 -7.75
C ALA A 113 -3.85 -4.45 -6.23
N GLY A 114 -2.82 -4.10 -5.45
CA GLY A 114 -2.89 -4.01 -3.99
C GLY A 114 -3.30 -2.64 -3.46
N ASN A 115 -3.44 -1.63 -4.32
CA ASN A 115 -3.66 -0.22 -3.94
C ASN A 115 -2.68 0.25 -2.85
N LEU A 116 -1.40 -0.04 -3.04
CA LEU A 116 -0.36 0.20 -2.03
C LEU A 116 0.13 1.64 -2.06
N SER A 117 0.03 2.31 -0.93
CA SER A 117 0.37 3.73 -0.77
C SER A 117 1.09 3.96 0.55
N GLY A 118 2.08 4.81 0.53
CA GLY A 118 2.91 5.19 1.68
C GLY A 118 2.41 6.43 2.44
N PRO A 119 3.31 7.06 3.20
CA PRO A 119 2.98 8.16 4.12
C PRO A 119 2.29 9.36 3.48
N ARG A 120 2.65 9.74 2.23
CA ARG A 120 2.03 10.89 1.53
C ARG A 120 0.58 10.67 1.14
N ARG A 121 0.00 9.49 1.38
CA ARG A 121 -1.41 9.25 1.05
C ARG A 121 -2.34 10.31 1.64
N ILE A 122 -2.05 10.82 2.84
CA ILE A 122 -2.86 11.86 3.50
C ILE A 122 -2.86 13.20 2.77
N LYS A 123 -1.85 13.45 1.94
CA LYS A 123 -1.68 14.67 1.14
C LYS A 123 -1.96 14.44 -0.34
N SER A 124 -1.40 13.39 -0.92
CA SER A 124 -1.39 13.15 -2.37
C SER A 124 -2.46 12.18 -2.84
N GLY A 125 -3.15 11.49 -1.93
CA GLY A 125 -4.09 10.42 -2.26
C GLY A 125 -3.43 9.04 -2.38
N ALA A 126 -4.25 8.03 -2.62
CA ALA A 126 -3.82 6.64 -2.76
C ALA A 126 -3.37 6.31 -4.19
N ALA A 127 -2.73 5.16 -4.39
CA ALA A 127 -2.34 4.67 -5.72
C ALA A 127 -3.51 4.67 -6.71
N ARG A 128 -4.72 4.28 -6.27
CA ARG A 128 -5.94 4.33 -7.09
C ARG A 128 -6.31 5.74 -7.57
N ASP A 129 -5.92 6.78 -6.84
CA ASP A 129 -6.26 8.17 -7.19
C ASP A 129 -5.31 8.72 -8.28
N HIS A 130 -4.18 8.05 -8.48
CA HIS A 130 -3.22 8.29 -9.57
C HIS A 130 -3.41 7.37 -10.76
N PHE A 131 -4.29 6.37 -10.68
CA PHE A 131 -4.54 5.39 -11.73
C PHE A 131 -5.55 5.95 -12.73
N LEU A 132 -5.05 6.34 -13.91
CA LEU A 132 -5.81 7.06 -14.95
C LEU A 132 -6.39 6.16 -16.04
N GLY A 133 -5.67 5.10 -16.42
CA GLY A 133 -6.08 4.24 -17.52
C GLY A 133 -5.53 2.84 -17.40
N VAL A 134 -6.25 1.88 -17.98
CA VAL A 134 -5.91 0.47 -17.95
C VAL A 134 -6.30 -0.25 -19.23
N THR A 135 -5.43 -1.16 -19.67
CA THR A 135 -5.80 -2.31 -20.50
C THR A 135 -5.69 -3.55 -19.63
N ALA A 136 -6.71 -4.40 -19.63
CA ALA A 136 -6.73 -5.62 -18.82
C ALA A 136 -7.47 -6.75 -19.55
N VAL A 137 -7.17 -7.99 -19.17
CA VAL A 137 -7.86 -9.19 -19.65
C VAL A 137 -8.71 -9.74 -18.52
N THR A 138 -10.01 -9.88 -18.76
CA THR A 138 -10.97 -10.45 -17.80
C THR A 138 -10.83 -11.96 -17.69
N GLY A 139 -11.47 -12.58 -16.69
CA GLY A 139 -11.56 -14.04 -16.59
C GLY A 139 -12.34 -14.71 -17.73
N ARG A 140 -12.96 -13.93 -18.63
CA ARG A 140 -13.56 -14.42 -19.89
C ARG A 140 -12.55 -14.50 -21.03
N GLY A 141 -11.29 -14.06 -20.83
CA GLY A 141 -10.30 -13.93 -21.90
C GLY A 141 -10.55 -12.74 -22.84
N GLU A 142 -11.38 -11.79 -22.42
CA GLU A 142 -11.73 -10.58 -23.17
C GLU A 142 -10.85 -9.42 -22.73
N THR A 143 -10.31 -8.68 -23.71
CA THR A 143 -9.54 -7.45 -23.43
C THR A 143 -10.49 -6.29 -23.24
N ILE A 144 -10.35 -5.62 -22.10
CA ILE A 144 -11.06 -4.39 -21.77
C ILE A 144 -10.10 -3.21 -21.68
N LYS A 145 -10.60 -2.02 -21.99
CA LYS A 145 -9.90 -0.73 -21.80
C LYS A 145 -10.80 0.22 -21.04
N SER A 146 -10.25 0.94 -20.07
CA SER A 146 -10.95 1.97 -19.32
C SER A 146 -10.03 3.11 -18.96
N GLY A 147 -10.58 4.33 -18.89
CA GLY A 147 -9.79 5.52 -18.64
C GLY A 147 -8.94 5.91 -19.86
N GLY A 148 -7.87 6.66 -19.60
CA GLY A 148 -6.99 7.18 -20.65
C GLY A 148 -5.81 7.95 -20.06
N ARG A 149 -5.36 8.99 -20.76
CA ARG A 149 -4.22 9.84 -20.37
C ARG A 149 -4.65 11.14 -19.69
N VAL A 150 -5.93 11.30 -19.40
CA VAL A 150 -6.50 12.53 -18.83
C VAL A 150 -7.05 12.29 -17.42
N VAL A 151 -6.89 13.28 -16.56
CA VAL A 151 -7.30 13.20 -15.15
C VAL A 151 -8.82 13.10 -15.01
N LYS A 152 -9.57 13.67 -15.95
CA LYS A 152 -11.04 13.65 -15.94
C LYS A 152 -11.58 12.73 -17.03
N ASN A 153 -12.03 11.54 -16.65
CA ASN A 153 -12.83 10.67 -17.50
C ASN A 153 -14.32 10.92 -17.20
N VAL A 154 -15.08 11.39 -18.22
CA VAL A 154 -16.50 11.75 -18.06
C VAL A 154 -17.44 10.74 -18.70
N THR A 155 -16.93 9.70 -19.33
CA THR A 155 -17.71 8.70 -20.06
C THR A 155 -17.43 7.28 -19.56
N GLY A 156 -18.50 6.53 -19.29
CA GLY A 156 -18.41 5.14 -18.84
C GLY A 156 -18.09 4.96 -17.36
N TYR A 157 -17.92 3.69 -16.97
CA TYR A 157 -17.54 3.31 -15.61
C TYR A 157 -16.04 3.50 -15.36
N ASP A 158 -15.69 3.93 -14.18
CA ASP A 158 -14.29 4.04 -13.75
C ASP A 158 -13.75 2.67 -13.28
N LEU A 159 -13.42 1.81 -14.24
CA LEU A 159 -12.88 0.49 -13.97
C LEU A 159 -11.47 0.56 -13.34
N CYS A 160 -10.73 1.67 -13.54
CA CYS A 160 -9.46 1.87 -12.84
C CYS A 160 -9.65 1.82 -11.33
N LYS A 161 -10.67 2.52 -10.81
CA LYS A 161 -10.96 2.53 -9.37
C LYS A 161 -11.45 1.17 -8.85
N LEU A 162 -12.10 0.38 -9.70
CA LEU A 162 -12.56 -0.96 -9.35
C LEU A 162 -11.40 -1.97 -9.32
N LEU A 163 -10.49 -1.90 -10.30
CA LEU A 163 -9.35 -2.82 -10.40
C LEU A 163 -8.27 -2.53 -9.35
N ALA A 164 -8.15 -1.28 -8.90
CA ALA A 164 -7.24 -0.92 -7.82
C ALA A 164 -7.68 -1.56 -6.49
N GLY A 165 -6.84 -2.41 -5.93
CA GLY A 165 -7.15 -3.15 -4.70
C GLY A 165 -7.87 -4.48 -4.92
N SER A 166 -8.10 -4.91 -6.17
CA SER A 166 -8.75 -6.19 -6.49
C SER A 166 -7.83 -7.41 -6.35
N TRP A 167 -6.56 -7.24 -6.11
CA TRP A 167 -5.56 -8.31 -5.98
C TRP A 167 -5.53 -9.30 -7.17
N GLY A 168 -5.95 -8.83 -8.36
CA GLY A 168 -5.99 -9.64 -9.57
C GLY A 168 -7.13 -10.66 -9.60
N THR A 169 -8.15 -10.51 -8.77
CA THR A 169 -9.32 -11.40 -8.77
C THR A 169 -10.33 -11.05 -9.85
N LEU A 170 -10.28 -9.86 -10.43
CA LEU A 170 -11.23 -9.40 -11.46
C LEU A 170 -10.66 -9.48 -12.87
N ALA A 171 -9.42 -9.05 -13.05
CA ALA A 171 -8.76 -9.03 -14.36
C ALA A 171 -7.24 -9.04 -14.22
N ALA A 172 -6.55 -9.52 -15.25
CA ALA A 172 -5.12 -9.41 -15.42
C ALA A 172 -4.80 -8.07 -16.12
N MET A 173 -4.30 -7.09 -15.39
CA MET A 173 -3.86 -5.81 -15.97
C MET A 173 -2.61 -6.02 -16.82
N THR A 174 -2.62 -5.48 -18.04
CA THR A 174 -1.49 -5.58 -18.99
C THR A 174 -0.76 -4.26 -19.18
N ASP A 175 -1.51 -3.16 -19.27
CA ASP A 175 -0.98 -1.81 -19.42
C ASP A 175 -1.67 -0.88 -18.40
N ILE A 176 -0.88 -0.01 -17.80
CA ILE A 176 -1.33 0.87 -16.72
C ILE A 176 -0.83 2.29 -17.01
N THR A 177 -1.75 3.24 -16.97
CA THR A 177 -1.43 4.66 -17.04
C THR A 177 -1.62 5.30 -15.68
N VAL A 178 -0.60 6.00 -15.21
CA VAL A 178 -0.63 6.70 -13.92
C VAL A 178 -0.29 8.18 -14.08
N LYS A 179 -0.87 9.00 -13.21
CA LYS A 179 -0.43 10.36 -13.00
C LYS A 179 0.84 10.36 -12.15
N VAL A 180 1.82 11.15 -12.56
CA VAL A 180 3.03 11.45 -11.81
C VAL A 180 3.00 12.92 -11.34
N LEU A 181 3.84 13.30 -10.40
CA LEU A 181 3.93 14.68 -9.93
C LEU A 181 5.38 15.16 -9.91
N PRO A 182 5.62 16.47 -10.01
CA PRO A 182 6.95 17.03 -9.77
C PRO A 182 7.44 16.66 -8.37
N ARG A 183 8.70 16.30 -8.27
CA ARG A 183 9.37 16.05 -7.00
C ARG A 183 9.53 17.36 -6.25
N CYS A 184 9.35 17.32 -4.93
CA CYS A 184 9.58 18.49 -4.08
C CYS A 184 11.06 18.89 -4.07
N GLU A 185 11.32 20.21 -4.11
CA GLU A 185 12.68 20.78 -4.08
C GLU A 185 13.42 20.36 -2.81
N THR A 186 12.73 20.44 -1.65
CA THR A 186 13.29 20.05 -0.35
C THR A 186 12.22 19.49 0.57
N GLU A 187 12.70 18.82 1.63
CA GLU A 187 11.86 18.38 2.73
C GLU A 187 12.52 18.63 4.09
N ALA A 188 11.71 18.72 5.13
CA ALA A 188 12.15 18.79 6.51
C ALA A 188 11.17 18.05 7.41
N THR A 189 11.65 17.57 8.55
CA THR A 189 10.80 16.93 9.56
C THR A 189 10.89 17.69 10.88
N VAL A 190 9.71 17.96 11.46
CA VAL A 190 9.55 18.41 12.84
C VAL A 190 9.26 17.19 13.70
N LEU A 191 10.12 16.94 14.70
CA LEU A 191 10.03 15.82 15.63
C LEU A 191 9.61 16.31 17.01
N ILE A 192 8.67 15.62 17.64
CA ILE A 192 8.26 15.84 19.04
C ILE A 192 8.60 14.55 19.79
N ALA A 193 9.41 14.68 20.84
CA ALA A 193 9.89 13.55 21.62
C ALA A 193 8.98 13.21 22.80
N GLY A 194 8.96 11.94 23.22
CA GLY A 194 8.40 11.44 24.48
C GLY A 194 6.88 11.51 24.60
N LEU A 195 6.13 11.57 23.50
CA LEU A 195 4.66 11.54 23.56
C LEU A 195 4.15 10.09 23.71
N ASP A 196 3.13 9.91 24.53
CA ASP A 196 2.30 8.70 24.48
C ASP A 196 1.41 8.70 23.22
N ASP A 197 0.82 7.55 22.90
CA ASP A 197 0.04 7.36 21.67
C ASP A 197 -1.14 8.34 21.56
N ALA A 198 -1.84 8.63 22.65
CA ALA A 198 -3.00 9.53 22.63
C ALA A 198 -2.59 10.99 22.40
N ARG A 199 -1.54 11.45 23.09
CA ARG A 199 -0.97 12.79 22.88
C ARG A 199 -0.35 12.93 21.50
N ALA A 200 0.27 11.88 20.99
CA ALA A 200 0.81 11.83 19.63
C ALA A 200 -0.29 11.98 18.57
N CYS A 201 -1.39 11.24 18.68
CA CYS A 201 -2.55 11.42 17.80
C CYS A 201 -3.11 12.84 17.86
N ALA A 202 -3.20 13.42 19.05
CA ALA A 202 -3.64 14.82 19.21
C ALA A 202 -2.66 15.83 18.58
N ALA A 203 -1.35 15.61 18.71
CA ALA A 203 -0.33 16.46 18.08
C ALA A 203 -0.39 16.36 16.55
N MET A 204 -0.50 15.15 16.00
CA MET A 204 -0.65 14.93 14.55
C MET A 204 -1.93 15.58 14.02
N ALA A 205 -3.06 15.42 14.71
CA ALA A 205 -4.32 16.08 14.33
C ALA A 205 -4.20 17.61 14.33
N ALA A 206 -3.55 18.20 15.33
CA ALA A 206 -3.30 19.64 15.39
C ALA A 206 -2.39 20.13 14.26
N ALA A 207 -1.37 19.34 13.89
CA ALA A 207 -0.47 19.62 12.78
C ALA A 207 -1.20 19.58 11.44
N MET A 208 -2.01 18.54 11.20
CA MET A 208 -2.81 18.38 9.98
C MET A 208 -3.88 19.46 9.82
N GLY A 209 -4.44 19.97 10.93
CA GLY A 209 -5.40 21.07 10.92
C GLY A 209 -4.78 22.46 10.80
N SER A 210 -3.45 22.57 10.75
CA SER A 210 -2.73 23.84 10.64
C SER A 210 -2.55 24.29 9.19
N SER A 211 -2.15 25.56 9.01
CA SER A 211 -1.75 26.08 7.69
C SER A 211 -0.35 25.65 7.25
N CYS A 212 0.31 24.72 7.99
CA CYS A 212 1.67 24.31 7.68
C CYS A 212 1.76 23.30 6.52
N ASP A 213 0.65 22.82 5.99
CA ASP A 213 0.59 21.92 4.83
C ASP A 213 1.46 20.65 5.01
N VAL A 214 1.22 19.92 6.11
CA VAL A 214 1.93 18.69 6.48
C VAL A 214 1.66 17.59 5.45
N SER A 215 2.72 16.96 4.93
CA SER A 215 2.64 15.93 3.89
C SER A 215 2.74 14.50 4.42
N GLY A 216 3.20 14.34 5.65
CA GLY A 216 3.30 13.05 6.34
C GLY A 216 3.27 13.27 7.86
N ALA A 217 2.59 12.40 8.60
CA ALA A 217 2.51 12.47 10.05
C ALA A 217 2.47 11.04 10.61
N ALA A 218 3.47 10.70 11.43
CA ALA A 218 3.66 9.38 12.00
C ALA A 218 4.05 9.46 13.48
N HIS A 219 3.71 8.41 14.23
CA HIS A 219 4.18 8.25 15.60
C HIS A 219 4.87 6.88 15.74
N LEU A 220 6.06 6.93 16.31
CA LEU A 220 6.98 5.82 16.48
C LEU A 220 7.20 5.62 17.98
N PRO A 221 6.45 4.71 18.64
CA PRO A 221 6.61 4.42 20.06
C PRO A 221 8.03 3.96 20.40
N ASP A 222 8.44 4.11 21.66
CA ASP A 222 9.79 3.82 22.16
C ASP A 222 10.30 2.42 21.80
N HIS A 223 9.43 1.41 21.87
CA HIS A 223 9.77 0.02 21.58
C HIS A 223 10.09 -0.28 20.10
N VAL A 224 9.86 0.67 19.19
CA VAL A 224 10.21 0.56 17.75
C VAL A 224 11.04 1.73 17.23
N ALA A 225 11.10 2.85 17.94
CA ALA A 225 11.74 4.09 17.49
C ALA A 225 13.20 3.87 17.05
N SER A 226 13.98 3.09 17.82
CA SER A 226 15.37 2.80 17.52
C SER A 226 15.61 2.02 16.21
N LEU A 227 14.57 1.44 15.65
CA LEU A 227 14.64 0.64 14.43
C LEU A 227 14.47 1.46 13.14
N PHE A 228 14.13 2.75 13.28
CA PHE A 228 14.00 3.66 12.16
C PHE A 228 15.28 4.44 11.89
N ASP A 229 15.61 4.63 10.60
CA ASP A 229 16.73 5.46 10.20
C ASP A 229 16.45 6.94 10.44
N GLY A 230 17.50 7.72 10.67
CA GLY A 230 17.41 9.17 10.77
C GLY A 230 16.90 9.72 12.10
N LEU A 231 16.45 8.88 13.03
CA LEU A 231 16.07 9.33 14.36
C LEU A 231 17.29 9.55 15.26
N PRO A 232 17.35 10.70 15.96
CA PRO A 232 18.47 11.01 16.87
C PRO A 232 18.37 10.32 18.23
N ARG A 233 17.19 9.76 18.58
CA ARG A 233 16.86 9.24 19.92
C ARG A 233 16.14 7.91 19.87
N VAL A 234 16.18 7.19 21.01
CA VAL A 234 15.51 5.89 21.21
C VAL A 234 14.12 6.03 21.84
N GLU A 235 13.76 7.22 22.33
CA GLU A 235 12.43 7.48 22.92
C GLU A 235 11.34 7.64 21.87
N ALA A 236 10.09 7.53 22.28
CA ALA A 236 8.94 7.71 21.41
C ALA A 236 9.03 9.03 20.61
N SER A 237 8.82 8.96 19.31
CA SER A 237 9.00 10.08 18.39
C SER A 237 7.77 10.29 17.52
N THR A 238 7.18 11.48 17.60
CA THR A 238 6.11 11.90 16.68
C THR A 238 6.73 12.79 15.62
N VAL A 239 6.56 12.45 14.36
CA VAL A 239 7.27 13.06 13.23
C VAL A 239 6.31 13.62 12.20
N LEU A 240 6.56 14.85 11.76
CA LEU A 240 5.71 15.64 10.88
C LEU A 240 6.54 16.13 9.70
N ARG A 241 6.21 15.71 8.46
CA ARG A 241 6.95 16.03 7.24
C ARG A 241 6.38 17.27 6.57
N LEU A 242 7.28 18.13 6.14
CA LEU A 242 7.02 19.30 5.29
C LEU A 242 7.81 19.16 4.01
N GLU A 243 7.18 19.46 2.89
CA GLU A 243 7.78 19.34 1.55
C GLU A 243 7.39 20.55 0.68
N GLY A 244 8.21 20.88 -0.31
CA GLY A 244 7.94 21.93 -1.28
C GLY A 244 9.16 22.81 -1.58
N PHE A 245 8.92 24.07 -1.93
CA PHE A 245 9.97 25.05 -2.20
C PHE A 245 10.72 25.45 -0.92
N ALA A 246 12.04 25.58 -1.00
CA ALA A 246 12.91 25.78 0.15
C ALA A 246 12.51 26.96 1.05
N PRO A 247 12.19 28.18 0.54
CA PRO A 247 11.72 29.28 1.40
C PRO A 247 10.41 28.99 2.11
N SER A 248 9.47 28.31 1.44
CA SER A 248 8.19 27.93 2.02
C SER A 248 8.36 26.87 3.10
N VAL A 249 9.16 25.84 2.86
CA VAL A 249 9.47 24.79 3.85
C VAL A 249 10.15 25.39 5.07
N ALA A 250 11.11 26.29 4.90
CA ALA A 250 11.80 26.98 6.01
C ALA A 250 10.80 27.77 6.90
N HIS A 251 9.89 28.53 6.30
CA HIS A 251 8.86 29.28 7.03
C HIS A 251 7.90 28.34 7.78
N ARG A 252 7.32 27.36 7.08
CA ARG A 252 6.35 26.43 7.66
C ARG A 252 6.97 25.56 8.76
N ARG A 253 8.24 25.19 8.63
CA ARG A 253 8.99 24.46 9.65
C ARG A 253 9.06 25.23 10.97
N HIS A 254 9.34 26.53 10.93
CA HIS A 254 9.36 27.37 12.14
C HIS A 254 7.98 27.51 12.75
N ALA A 255 6.97 27.75 11.93
CA ALA A 255 5.58 27.86 12.37
C ALA A 255 5.07 26.55 13.01
N LEU A 256 5.34 25.42 12.36
CA LEU A 256 4.95 24.09 12.88
C LEU A 256 5.71 23.76 14.17
N ALA A 257 7.01 24.04 14.24
CA ALA A 257 7.79 23.84 15.46
C ALA A 257 7.23 24.66 16.63
N ALA A 258 6.87 25.92 16.40
CA ALA A 258 6.25 26.76 17.42
C ALA A 258 4.90 26.19 17.89
N LEU A 259 4.07 25.74 16.96
CA LEU A 259 2.77 25.10 17.26
C LEU A 259 2.94 23.82 18.09
N MET A 260 3.97 23.02 17.82
CA MET A 260 4.20 21.74 18.47
C MET A 260 4.82 21.84 19.87
N LYS A 261 5.45 22.97 20.25
CA LYS A 261 6.04 23.17 21.58
C LYS A 261 5.08 22.92 22.75
N LYS A 262 3.79 23.13 22.55
CA LYS A 262 2.77 22.83 23.59
C LYS A 262 2.59 21.35 23.88
N PHE A 263 3.05 20.47 22.98
CA PHE A 263 2.97 19.02 23.17
C PHE A 263 4.23 18.43 23.81
N GLY A 264 5.42 18.97 23.54
CA GLY A 264 6.67 18.47 24.07
C GLY A 264 7.90 19.15 23.50
N GLN A 265 9.07 18.56 23.76
CA GLN A 265 10.33 19.02 23.20
C GLN A 265 10.33 18.79 21.68
N VAL A 266 10.71 19.83 20.94
CA VAL A 266 10.72 19.83 19.48
C VAL A 266 12.14 19.83 18.95
N GLU A 267 12.43 18.94 18.01
CA GLU A 267 13.67 18.89 17.24
C GLU A 267 13.37 19.03 15.74
N LEU A 268 14.39 19.48 14.99
CA LEU A 268 14.30 19.64 13.54
C LEU A 268 15.28 18.67 12.88
N LEU A 269 14.79 17.83 12.01
CA LEU A 269 15.62 16.99 11.16
C LEU A 269 15.91 17.72 9.85
N ASP A 270 17.14 17.64 9.41
CA ASP A 270 17.56 18.10 8.09
C ASP A 270 17.00 17.20 6.98
N GLU A 271 17.16 17.61 5.73
CA GLU A 271 16.63 16.90 4.58
C GLU A 271 17.14 15.45 4.49
N GLN A 272 18.41 15.21 4.73
CA GLN A 272 19.00 13.86 4.61
C GLN A 272 18.38 12.90 5.62
N LYS A 273 18.29 13.31 6.89
CA LYS A 273 17.66 12.50 7.96
C LYS A 273 16.17 12.34 7.72
N SER A 274 15.49 13.41 7.28
CA SER A 274 14.07 13.38 6.92
C SER A 274 13.80 12.32 5.84
N ARG A 275 14.50 12.38 4.70
CA ARG A 275 14.35 11.41 3.60
C ARG A 275 14.64 9.97 4.04
N ALA A 276 15.65 9.73 4.85
CA ALA A 276 15.98 8.41 5.39
C ALA A 276 14.86 7.88 6.28
N LEU A 277 14.35 8.72 7.19
CA LEU A 277 13.27 8.38 8.11
C LEU A 277 11.97 8.02 7.35
N TRP A 278 11.51 8.89 6.44
CA TRP A 278 10.25 8.64 5.71
C TRP A 278 10.34 7.45 4.77
N ARG A 279 11.53 7.14 4.24
CA ARG A 279 11.76 5.88 3.51
C ARG A 279 11.62 4.67 4.42
N SER A 280 12.14 4.73 5.66
CA SER A 280 11.99 3.68 6.66
C SER A 280 10.52 3.48 7.07
N ILE A 281 9.77 4.57 7.27
CA ILE A 281 8.33 4.54 7.59
C ILE A 281 7.56 3.94 6.40
N ARG A 282 7.79 4.43 5.18
CA ARG A 282 7.17 3.94 3.94
C ARG A 282 7.29 2.41 3.81
N ASN A 283 8.48 1.89 4.03
CA ASN A 283 8.78 0.48 3.81
C ASN A 283 8.59 -0.39 5.07
N VAL A 284 7.96 0.17 6.13
CA VAL A 284 7.64 -0.58 7.36
C VAL A 284 8.89 -1.29 7.93
N LYS A 285 10.03 -0.59 7.90
CA LYS A 285 11.35 -1.17 8.17
C LYS A 285 11.45 -1.99 9.45
N PRO A 286 10.91 -1.59 10.62
CA PRO A 286 11.00 -2.38 11.84
C PRO A 286 10.48 -3.81 11.68
N PHE A 287 9.45 -4.00 10.87
CA PHE A 287 8.80 -5.29 10.67
C PHE A 287 9.30 -6.04 9.43
N ALA A 288 10.21 -5.42 8.65
CA ALA A 288 10.90 -6.06 7.53
C ALA A 288 12.27 -6.67 7.93
N MET A 289 12.75 -6.42 9.15
CA MET A 289 14.05 -6.91 9.63
C MET A 289 14.02 -8.42 9.89
N VAL A 290 15.18 -9.07 9.77
CA VAL A 290 15.36 -10.48 10.13
C VAL A 290 14.96 -10.69 11.59
N GLY A 291 14.22 -11.75 11.92
CA GLY A 291 13.66 -12.01 13.25
C GLY A 291 12.28 -11.37 13.49
N ALA A 292 12.01 -10.19 12.91
CA ALA A 292 10.67 -9.61 12.97
C ALA A 292 9.71 -10.22 11.91
N ARG A 293 10.28 -10.83 10.86
CA ARG A 293 9.51 -11.38 9.72
C ARG A 293 8.63 -12.59 10.08
N GLU A 294 8.94 -13.27 11.15
CA GLU A 294 8.16 -14.42 11.62
C GLU A 294 6.85 -14.02 12.30
N ARG A 295 6.79 -12.78 12.81
CA ARG A 295 5.62 -12.27 13.53
C ARG A 295 4.47 -11.99 12.57
N PRO A 296 3.23 -12.39 12.90
CA PRO A 296 2.05 -11.96 12.15
C PRO A 296 1.97 -10.43 12.09
N LEU A 297 1.67 -9.88 10.91
CA LEU A 297 1.65 -8.43 10.69
C LEU A 297 0.28 -7.98 10.20
N TRP A 298 -0.32 -7.08 10.95
CA TRP A 298 -1.57 -6.44 10.60
C TRP A 298 -1.36 -5.01 10.13
N ARG A 299 -2.15 -4.62 9.14
CA ARG A 299 -2.31 -3.26 8.66
C ARG A 299 -3.73 -2.81 8.98
N ILE A 300 -3.87 -1.90 9.93
CA ILE A 300 -5.14 -1.45 10.48
C ILE A 300 -5.40 -0.01 10.06
N SER A 301 -6.58 0.28 9.53
CA SER A 301 -7.00 1.64 9.18
C SER A 301 -8.25 2.01 9.97
N VAL A 302 -8.18 3.15 10.66
CA VAL A 302 -9.24 3.73 11.49
C VAL A 302 -9.30 5.25 11.29
N ALA A 303 -10.24 5.92 11.92
CA ALA A 303 -10.22 7.39 11.97
C ALA A 303 -8.92 7.86 12.66
N PRO A 304 -8.20 8.87 12.12
CA PRO A 304 -6.89 9.29 12.63
C PRO A 304 -6.89 9.63 14.13
N SER A 305 -7.93 10.27 14.63
CA SER A 305 -8.07 10.61 16.05
C SER A 305 -8.25 9.39 16.97
N ARG A 306 -8.53 8.20 16.43
CA ARG A 306 -8.83 6.99 17.17
C ARG A 306 -7.75 5.90 17.06
N GLY A 307 -6.65 6.16 16.33
CA GLY A 307 -5.59 5.17 16.16
C GLY A 307 -5.02 4.63 17.47
N HIS A 308 -4.84 5.48 18.47
CA HIS A 308 -4.34 5.10 19.80
C HIS A 308 -5.26 4.12 20.54
N GLU A 309 -6.56 4.08 20.25
CA GLU A 309 -7.51 3.13 20.87
C GLU A 309 -7.23 1.69 20.41
N ILE A 310 -6.58 1.48 19.27
CA ILE A 310 -6.12 0.15 18.82
C ILE A 310 -5.09 -0.41 19.81
N ALA A 311 -4.09 0.40 20.20
CA ALA A 311 -3.06 -0.02 21.15
C ALA A 311 -3.66 -0.46 22.49
N ALA A 312 -4.66 0.30 22.98
CA ALA A 312 -5.34 -0.01 24.24
C ALA A 312 -6.20 -1.30 24.18
N ALA A 313 -6.60 -1.72 22.98
CA ALA A 313 -7.51 -2.84 22.77
C ALA A 313 -6.81 -4.17 22.45
N ILE A 314 -5.49 -4.17 22.25
CA ILE A 314 -4.70 -5.37 21.91
C ILE A 314 -3.64 -5.66 22.97
N THR A 315 -2.99 -6.82 22.85
CA THR A 315 -1.98 -7.23 23.82
C THR A 315 -0.80 -6.26 23.90
N PRO A 316 -0.30 -5.91 25.10
CA PRO A 316 0.89 -5.07 25.27
C PRO A 316 2.19 -5.67 24.66
N ALA A 317 2.20 -6.98 24.38
CA ALA A 317 3.32 -7.64 23.74
C ALA A 317 3.40 -7.40 22.22
N ALA A 318 2.39 -6.77 21.62
CA ALA A 318 2.42 -6.36 20.23
C ALA A 318 3.37 -5.16 20.04
N GLN A 319 4.06 -5.15 18.91
CA GLN A 319 4.84 -3.98 18.49
C GLN A 319 4.06 -3.21 17.44
N MET A 320 4.05 -1.89 17.51
CA MET A 320 3.29 -1.09 16.57
C MET A 320 3.90 0.29 16.31
N PHE A 321 3.51 0.89 15.19
CA PHE A 321 3.70 2.31 14.94
C PHE A 321 2.54 2.86 14.11
N TYR A 322 2.43 4.17 14.10
CA TYR A 322 1.32 4.89 13.46
C TYR A 322 1.81 5.69 12.27
N ASP A 323 1.02 5.70 11.22
CA ASP A 323 1.18 6.55 10.04
C ASP A 323 -0.17 7.20 9.70
N TRP A 324 -0.22 8.00 8.64
CA TRP A 324 -1.42 8.71 8.18
C TRP A 324 -2.10 9.50 9.30
N ALA A 325 -1.31 10.21 10.09
CA ALA A 325 -1.77 11.01 11.23
C ALA A 325 -2.52 10.20 12.30
N GLY A 326 -2.19 8.93 12.47
CA GLY A 326 -2.88 7.98 13.36
C GLY A 326 -3.94 7.13 12.67
N GLY A 327 -4.24 7.39 11.39
CA GLY A 327 -5.25 6.65 10.62
C GLY A 327 -4.78 5.29 10.08
N LEU A 328 -3.49 5.02 10.12
CA LEU A 328 -2.89 3.73 9.81
C LEU A 328 -2.07 3.26 11.00
N VAL A 329 -2.35 2.04 11.49
CA VAL A 329 -1.56 1.39 12.54
C VAL A 329 -1.00 0.09 11.98
N TRP A 330 0.31 -0.03 11.98
CA TRP A 330 1.02 -1.26 11.69
C TRP A 330 1.25 -2.01 13.00
N VAL A 331 0.83 -3.27 13.07
CA VAL A 331 0.87 -4.07 14.29
C VAL A 331 1.52 -5.42 14.02
N ALA A 332 2.69 -5.66 14.61
CA ALA A 332 3.36 -6.96 14.62
C ALA A 332 2.99 -7.70 15.92
N MET A 333 2.21 -8.77 15.79
CA MET A 333 1.77 -9.57 16.91
C MET A 333 2.91 -10.44 17.47
N PRO A 334 2.86 -10.85 18.73
CA PRO A 334 3.76 -11.88 19.26
C PRO A 334 3.70 -13.15 18.41
N LEU A 335 4.77 -13.95 18.45
CA LEU A 335 4.75 -15.30 17.89
C LEU A 335 3.76 -16.15 18.71
N ALA A 336 2.70 -16.59 18.07
CA ALA A 336 1.68 -17.46 18.62
C ALA A 336 1.02 -18.23 17.47
N ASP A 337 0.40 -19.35 17.78
CA ASP A 337 -0.32 -20.18 16.80
C ASP A 337 -1.52 -19.44 16.20
N GLU A 338 -2.06 -18.43 16.91
CA GLU A 338 -3.12 -17.56 16.43
C GLU A 338 -2.66 -16.08 16.42
N PRO A 339 -2.95 -15.32 15.35
CA PRO A 339 -2.57 -13.91 15.21
C PRO A 339 -3.50 -12.96 15.97
N ASP A 340 -4.24 -13.46 16.97
CA ASP A 340 -5.27 -12.75 17.75
C ASP A 340 -6.32 -12.02 16.87
N ALA A 341 -6.68 -12.66 15.76
CA ALA A 341 -7.57 -12.09 14.75
C ALA A 341 -8.91 -11.64 15.32
N ALA A 342 -9.48 -12.41 16.26
CA ALA A 342 -10.76 -12.10 16.88
C ALA A 342 -10.71 -10.81 17.72
N ALA A 343 -9.64 -10.58 18.49
CA ALA A 343 -9.48 -9.35 19.27
C ALA A 343 -9.28 -8.14 18.37
N ILE A 344 -8.40 -8.25 17.35
CA ILE A 344 -8.18 -7.18 16.36
C ILE A 344 -9.48 -6.85 15.62
N ARG A 345 -10.25 -7.85 15.18
CA ARG A 345 -11.52 -7.62 14.48
C ARG A 345 -12.55 -6.91 15.37
N ARG A 346 -12.65 -7.30 16.65
CA ARG A 346 -13.54 -6.62 17.61
C ARG A 346 -13.13 -5.17 17.84
N ALA A 347 -11.83 -4.91 18.08
CA ALA A 347 -11.31 -3.56 18.26
C ALA A 347 -11.60 -2.67 17.05
N VAL A 348 -11.28 -3.15 15.85
CA VAL A 348 -11.50 -2.42 14.60
C VAL A 348 -12.98 -2.17 14.32
N ALA A 349 -13.85 -3.14 14.57
CA ALA A 349 -15.30 -2.98 14.38
C ALA A 349 -15.88 -1.90 15.31
N ALA A 350 -15.43 -1.84 16.58
CA ALA A 350 -15.84 -0.81 17.53
C ALA A 350 -15.40 0.61 17.11
N LEU A 351 -14.34 0.72 16.29
CA LEU A 351 -13.77 1.98 15.81
C LEU A 351 -14.23 2.38 14.40
N GLY A 352 -15.04 1.55 13.74
CA GLY A 352 -15.52 1.80 12.38
C GLY A 352 -14.40 1.73 11.31
N GLY A 353 -13.37 0.91 11.57
CA GLY A 353 -12.22 0.75 10.68
C GLY A 353 -12.19 -0.59 9.93
N HIS A 354 -11.04 -0.88 9.34
CA HIS A 354 -10.76 -2.18 8.71
C HIS A 354 -9.31 -2.62 8.95
N ALA A 355 -9.08 -3.93 8.95
CA ALA A 355 -7.75 -4.49 9.12
C ALA A 355 -7.47 -5.56 8.06
N THR A 356 -6.22 -5.63 7.61
CA THR A 356 -5.71 -6.66 6.72
C THR A 356 -4.55 -7.39 7.39
N LEU A 357 -4.59 -8.72 7.38
CA LEU A 357 -3.46 -9.56 7.80
C LEU A 357 -2.45 -9.64 6.65
N VAL A 358 -1.43 -8.79 6.68
CA VAL A 358 -0.45 -8.66 5.60
C VAL A 358 0.50 -9.85 5.56
N ARG A 359 0.86 -10.39 6.73
CA ARG A 359 1.81 -11.50 6.86
C ARG A 359 1.40 -12.42 8.00
N ALA A 360 1.33 -13.71 7.70
CA ALA A 360 1.23 -14.80 8.67
C ALA A 360 1.57 -16.13 7.97
N PRO A 361 1.84 -17.22 8.70
CA PRO A 361 1.96 -18.57 8.14
C PRO A 361 0.74 -18.94 7.28
N ALA A 362 0.95 -19.76 6.25
CA ALA A 362 -0.11 -20.15 5.32
C ALA A 362 -1.31 -20.79 6.04
N ALA A 363 -1.06 -21.66 7.03
CA ALA A 363 -2.11 -22.30 7.84
C ALA A 363 -2.99 -21.28 8.54
N VAL A 364 -2.40 -20.23 9.13
CA VAL A 364 -3.12 -19.13 9.78
C VAL A 364 -3.96 -18.36 8.75
N ARG A 365 -3.39 -18.00 7.59
CA ARG A 365 -4.11 -17.28 6.52
C ARG A 365 -5.25 -18.09 5.89
N ALA A 366 -5.21 -19.42 6.00
CA ALA A 366 -6.31 -20.28 5.60
C ALA A 366 -7.46 -20.30 6.63
N ALA A 367 -7.13 -20.18 7.93
CA ALA A 367 -8.05 -20.31 9.03
C ALA A 367 -8.76 -19.01 9.42
N VAL A 368 -8.15 -17.83 9.13
CA VAL A 368 -8.71 -16.53 9.51
C VAL A 368 -9.05 -15.67 8.28
N GLU A 369 -9.99 -14.75 8.45
CA GLU A 369 -10.29 -13.74 7.43
C GLU A 369 -9.08 -12.79 7.28
N VAL A 370 -8.38 -12.87 6.15
CA VAL A 370 -7.18 -12.05 5.86
C VAL A 370 -7.57 -10.60 5.61
N PHE A 371 -8.58 -10.37 4.79
CA PHE A 371 -9.17 -9.04 4.56
C PHE A 371 -10.31 -8.77 5.53
N ALA A 372 -10.78 -7.52 5.57
CA ALA A 372 -11.89 -7.17 6.42
C ALA A 372 -13.14 -7.95 6.00
N PRO A 373 -13.87 -8.56 6.93
CA PRO A 373 -15.16 -9.17 6.65
C PRO A 373 -16.13 -8.12 6.11
N GLU A 374 -16.86 -8.48 5.07
CA GLU A 374 -17.88 -7.62 4.49
C GLU A 374 -19.27 -7.98 5.06
N ASP A 375 -20.15 -6.99 5.18
CA ASP A 375 -21.57 -7.25 5.43
C ASP A 375 -22.20 -8.01 4.26
N ALA A 376 -23.39 -8.59 4.50
CA ALA A 376 -24.05 -9.46 3.52
C ALA A 376 -24.37 -8.72 2.19
N ALA A 377 -24.72 -7.44 2.25
CA ALA A 377 -25.09 -6.66 1.05
C ALA A 377 -23.84 -6.34 0.22
N THR A 378 -22.75 -5.89 0.86
CA THR A 378 -21.46 -5.62 0.23
C THR A 378 -20.89 -6.90 -0.40
N ARG A 379 -20.93 -8.01 0.33
CA ARG A 379 -20.48 -9.32 -0.17
C ARG A 379 -21.29 -9.77 -1.39
N ALA A 380 -22.62 -9.62 -1.37
CA ALA A 380 -23.47 -9.96 -2.52
C ALA A 380 -23.17 -9.08 -3.74
N LEU A 381 -22.85 -7.79 -3.52
CA LEU A 381 -22.43 -6.89 -4.60
C LEU A 381 -21.05 -7.30 -5.14
N GLY A 382 -20.07 -7.55 -4.27
CA GLY A 382 -18.73 -8.02 -4.66
C GLY A 382 -18.78 -9.31 -5.49
N LYS A 383 -19.63 -10.27 -5.09
CA LYS A 383 -19.85 -11.50 -5.83
C LYS A 383 -20.39 -11.23 -7.25
N ARG A 384 -21.40 -10.38 -7.39
CA ARG A 384 -21.93 -10.00 -8.72
C ARG A 384 -20.88 -9.31 -9.60
N VAL A 385 -20.05 -8.46 -9.00
CA VAL A 385 -18.92 -7.84 -9.72
C VAL A 385 -17.93 -8.92 -10.19
N LYS A 386 -17.53 -9.84 -9.31
CA LYS A 386 -16.67 -10.97 -9.67
C LYS A 386 -17.27 -11.78 -10.82
N GLU A 387 -18.53 -12.17 -10.74
CA GLU A 387 -19.25 -12.94 -11.77
C GLU A 387 -19.32 -12.18 -13.11
N SER A 388 -19.37 -10.86 -13.08
CA SER A 388 -19.36 -10.04 -14.30
C SER A 388 -18.00 -10.06 -15.02
N PHE A 389 -16.90 -10.10 -14.27
CA PHE A 389 -15.55 -10.10 -14.82
C PHE A 389 -14.97 -11.49 -15.01
N ASP A 390 -15.23 -12.40 -14.08
CA ASP A 390 -14.67 -13.74 -14.04
C ASP A 390 -15.70 -14.76 -13.51
N PRO A 391 -16.68 -15.14 -14.33
CA PRO A 391 -17.82 -15.96 -13.90
C PRO A 391 -17.43 -17.37 -13.47
N THR A 392 -16.32 -17.91 -13.97
CA THR A 392 -15.85 -19.26 -13.69
C THR A 392 -14.77 -19.32 -12.60
N GLY A 393 -14.34 -18.14 -12.10
CA GLY A 393 -13.33 -18.09 -11.05
C GLY A 393 -11.93 -18.51 -11.51
N VAL A 394 -11.55 -18.20 -12.75
CA VAL A 394 -10.22 -18.54 -13.29
C VAL A 394 -9.12 -17.74 -12.62
N LEU A 395 -9.35 -16.47 -12.29
CA LEU A 395 -8.32 -15.54 -11.84
C LEU A 395 -8.24 -15.47 -10.31
N ASN A 396 -7.11 -15.87 -9.73
CA ASN A 396 -6.83 -15.79 -8.28
C ASN A 396 -8.00 -16.27 -7.38
N PRO A 397 -8.62 -17.44 -7.64
CA PRO A 397 -9.80 -17.89 -6.90
C PRO A 397 -9.51 -17.97 -5.40
N GLY A 398 -10.44 -17.43 -4.59
CA GLY A 398 -10.35 -17.50 -3.14
C GLY A 398 -9.26 -16.66 -2.49
N ARG A 399 -8.52 -15.83 -3.23
CA ARG A 399 -7.42 -15.02 -2.70
C ARG A 399 -7.87 -13.98 -1.68
N MET A 400 -8.98 -13.31 -1.95
CA MET A 400 -9.52 -12.28 -1.04
C MET A 400 -10.47 -12.88 -0.03
N TRP A 401 -11.52 -13.54 -0.49
CA TRP A 401 -12.53 -14.19 0.34
C TRP A 401 -12.81 -15.59 -0.19
N ALA A 402 -13.35 -16.46 0.68
CA ALA A 402 -13.75 -17.79 0.25
C ALA A 402 -14.84 -17.70 -0.81
N GLY A 403 -14.63 -18.33 -1.97
CA GLY A 403 -15.59 -18.37 -3.07
C GLY A 403 -15.62 -17.13 -3.98
N VAL A 404 -14.62 -16.23 -3.87
CA VAL A 404 -14.49 -15.03 -4.73
C VAL A 404 -13.06 -14.93 -5.28
#